data_9f5bdec86a4c9ee063a7e5d1e53234fa
#
_entry.id   9f5bdec86a4c9ee063a7e5d1e53234fa
#
_cell.length_a   1.000
_cell.length_b   1.000
_cell.length_c   1.000
_cell.angle_alpha   90.00
_cell.angle_beta   90.00
_cell.angle_gamma   90.00
#
_symmetry.space_group_name_H-M   'P 1'
#
loop_
_entity.id
_entity.type
_entity.pdbx_description
1 polymer ?
#
loop_
_entity_poly.entity_id
_entity_poly.type
_entity_poly.pdbx_seq_one_letter_code
_entity_poly.pdbx_strand_id
1 'polypeptide(L)'
;MEQEDIQKKESKGAHVLVSLSVYVVAFLFLSVVFSMLGYIVIGLPGTSSLTLSQYAIIQSATLLAAVLPAYFILKYFDHRPLSDLGLSIKGRGRDILYGLLAAVVLYGVGFGLSLLSGEVKVTGVQLSVVDLAGSFGVFILVALTEEIMVRGYILGRLLRTRLNKFLSLGISSVLFSLMHFFN
;
A
#
# COMPACT_ATOMS: atom_id res chain seq x y z
N MET A 1 -23.36 -24.81 24.22
CA MET A 1 -23.74 -24.04 23.02
C MET A 1 -23.23 -22.59 23.09
N GLU A 2 -23.62 -21.79 24.10
CA GLU A 2 -23.17 -20.37 24.24
C GLU A 2 -21.67 -20.24 24.55
N GLN A 3 -21.11 -21.07 25.43
CA GLN A 3 -19.68 -21.10 25.77
C GLN A 3 -18.79 -21.57 24.57
N GLU A 4 -19.24 -22.55 23.80
CA GLU A 4 -18.55 -23.00 22.60
C GLU A 4 -18.52 -21.93 21.50
N ASP A 5 -19.62 -21.18 21.38
CA ASP A 5 -19.70 -20.05 20.44
C ASP A 5 -18.78 -18.89 20.84
N ILE A 6 -18.64 -18.62 22.15
CA ILE A 6 -17.71 -17.62 22.68
C ILE A 6 -16.27 -18.06 22.42
N GLN A 7 -15.92 -19.29 22.74
CA GLN A 7 -14.57 -19.83 22.54
C GLN A 7 -14.15 -19.91 21.07
N LYS A 8 -15.08 -20.28 20.17
CA LYS A 8 -14.87 -20.25 18.70
C LYS A 8 -14.72 -18.83 18.15
N LYS A 9 -15.30 -17.85 18.83
CA LYS A 9 -15.23 -16.41 18.50
C LYS A 9 -13.90 -15.79 18.91
N GLU A 10 -13.42 -16.11 20.12
CA GLU A 10 -12.12 -15.66 20.65
C GLU A 10 -10.98 -16.25 19.84
N SER A 11 -11.06 -17.53 19.45
CA SER A 11 -10.06 -18.18 18.61
C SER A 11 -9.94 -17.53 17.22
N LYS A 12 -11.05 -17.08 16.62
CA LYS A 12 -11.03 -16.36 15.34
C LYS A 12 -10.39 -14.97 15.45
N GLY A 13 -10.66 -14.24 16.52
CA GLY A 13 -10.06 -12.93 16.78
C GLY A 13 -8.56 -13.03 17.00
N ALA A 14 -8.13 -13.97 17.83
CA ALA A 14 -6.72 -14.25 18.09
C ALA A 14 -5.98 -14.67 16.79
N HIS A 15 -6.58 -15.53 15.98
CA HIS A 15 -6.01 -15.94 14.68
C HIS A 15 -5.79 -14.76 13.74
N VAL A 16 -6.74 -13.82 13.67
CA VAL A 16 -6.59 -12.62 12.82
C VAL A 16 -5.45 -11.73 13.32
N LEU A 17 -5.37 -11.49 14.64
CA LEU A 17 -4.27 -10.70 15.22
C LEU A 17 -2.91 -11.34 14.96
N VAL A 18 -2.78 -12.65 15.14
CA VAL A 18 -1.54 -13.39 14.84
C VAL A 18 -1.18 -13.25 13.36
N SER A 19 -2.13 -13.48 12.46
CA SER A 19 -1.89 -13.34 11.01
C SER A 19 -1.47 -11.94 10.62
N LEU A 20 -2.08 -10.90 11.20
CA LEU A 20 -1.71 -9.49 10.96
C LEU A 20 -0.29 -9.22 11.48
N SER A 21 0.05 -9.67 12.68
CA SER A 21 1.38 -9.48 13.26
C SER A 21 2.45 -10.20 12.44
N VAL A 22 2.20 -11.44 12.04
CA VAL A 22 3.12 -12.21 11.17
C VAL A 22 3.30 -11.50 9.83
N TYR A 23 2.22 -10.99 9.24
CA TYR A 23 2.29 -10.24 7.99
C TYR A 23 3.17 -8.99 8.11
N VAL A 24 2.92 -8.17 9.14
CA VAL A 24 3.69 -6.92 9.34
C VAL A 24 5.17 -7.23 9.57
N VAL A 25 5.49 -8.20 10.42
CA VAL A 25 6.88 -8.59 10.69
C VAL A 25 7.55 -9.14 9.43
N ALA A 26 6.87 -10.01 8.68
CA ALA A 26 7.38 -10.55 7.42
C ALA A 26 7.57 -9.46 6.36
N PHE A 27 6.63 -8.53 6.23
CA PHE A 27 6.75 -7.40 5.33
C PHE A 27 7.96 -6.53 5.68
N LEU A 28 8.13 -6.13 6.94
CA LEU A 28 9.26 -5.31 7.38
C LEU A 28 10.59 -6.03 7.13
N PHE A 29 10.69 -7.30 7.48
CA PHE A 29 11.89 -8.10 7.26
C PHE A 29 12.22 -8.20 5.77
N LEU A 30 11.26 -8.58 4.94
CA LEU A 30 11.46 -8.73 3.50
C LEU A 30 11.72 -7.38 2.82
N SER A 31 11.13 -6.30 3.29
CA SER A 31 11.41 -4.94 2.78
C SER A 31 12.87 -4.58 2.97
N VAL A 32 13.44 -4.85 4.16
CA VAL A 32 14.87 -4.62 4.42
C VAL A 32 15.74 -5.51 3.52
N VAL A 33 15.46 -6.81 3.47
CA VAL A 33 16.23 -7.77 2.67
C VAL A 33 16.19 -7.40 1.18
N PHE A 34 15.00 -7.17 0.62
CA PHE A 34 14.86 -6.87 -0.80
C PHE A 34 15.39 -5.49 -1.16
N SER A 35 15.26 -4.51 -0.27
CA SER A 35 15.89 -3.21 -0.48
C SER A 35 17.42 -3.32 -0.47
N MET A 36 18.01 -4.09 0.44
CA MET A 36 19.45 -4.36 0.44
C MET A 36 19.91 -5.03 -0.86
N LEU A 37 19.18 -6.06 -1.32
CA LEU A 37 19.47 -6.69 -2.60
C LEU A 37 19.32 -5.72 -3.77
N GLY A 38 18.31 -4.87 -3.74
CA GLY A 38 18.13 -3.78 -4.71
C GLY A 38 19.35 -2.85 -4.75
N TYR A 39 19.82 -2.40 -3.58
CA TYR A 39 21.02 -1.56 -3.49
C TYR A 39 22.29 -2.27 -3.96
N ILE A 40 22.43 -3.56 -3.77
CA ILE A 40 23.54 -4.34 -4.34
C ILE A 40 23.51 -4.31 -5.87
N VAL A 41 22.30 -4.42 -6.47
CA VAL A 41 22.13 -4.41 -7.94
C VAL A 41 22.39 -3.04 -8.54
N ILE A 42 21.88 -1.96 -7.91
CA ILE A 42 22.00 -0.59 -8.44
C ILE A 42 23.29 0.11 -8.04
N GLY A 43 24.08 -0.48 -7.13
CA GLY A 43 25.15 0.20 -6.41
C GLY A 43 24.61 1.06 -5.25
N LEU A 44 25.39 1.22 -4.20
CA LEU A 44 25.02 2.13 -3.12
C LEU A 44 24.92 3.57 -3.68
N PRO A 45 23.81 4.27 -3.42
CA PRO A 45 23.72 5.67 -3.82
C PRO A 45 24.86 6.45 -3.16
N GLY A 46 25.63 7.16 -3.96
CA GLY A 46 26.59 8.13 -3.45
C GLY A 46 25.86 9.30 -2.79
N THR A 47 26.42 10.49 -2.85
CA THR A 47 25.78 11.73 -2.37
C THR A 47 24.65 12.22 -3.28
N SER A 48 24.41 11.57 -4.43
CA SER A 48 23.37 11.94 -5.40
C SER A 48 22.06 11.21 -5.12
N SER A 49 20.94 11.85 -5.46
CA SER A 49 19.62 11.23 -5.42
C SER A 49 19.53 10.04 -6.40
N LEU A 50 18.68 9.08 -6.07
CA LEU A 50 18.40 7.93 -6.95
C LEU A 50 17.82 8.40 -8.29
N THR A 51 18.27 7.77 -9.38
CA THR A 51 17.62 7.93 -10.68
C THR A 51 16.24 7.27 -10.68
N LEU A 52 15.40 7.65 -11.63
CA LEU A 52 14.04 7.09 -11.76
C LEU A 52 14.05 5.57 -11.92
N SER A 53 14.99 5.02 -12.69
CA SER A 53 15.13 3.56 -12.86
C SER A 53 15.57 2.86 -11.59
N GLN A 54 16.50 3.44 -10.83
CA GLN A 54 16.92 2.92 -9.53
C GLN A 54 15.76 2.92 -8.53
N TYR A 55 14.98 4.01 -8.53
CA TYR A 55 13.78 4.10 -7.69
C TYR A 55 12.75 3.03 -8.06
N ALA A 56 12.54 2.78 -9.35
CA ALA A 56 11.64 1.72 -9.82
C ALA A 56 12.08 0.32 -9.35
N ILE A 57 13.38 0.03 -9.32
CA ILE A 57 13.92 -1.24 -8.82
C ILE A 57 13.60 -1.40 -7.33
N ILE A 58 13.88 -0.38 -6.52
CA ILE A 58 13.61 -0.42 -5.08
C ILE A 58 12.11 -0.56 -4.80
N GLN A 59 11.26 0.18 -5.52
CA GLN A 59 9.80 0.07 -5.36
C GLN A 59 9.25 -1.29 -5.80
N SER A 60 9.82 -1.90 -6.84
CA SER A 60 9.48 -3.26 -7.23
C SER A 60 9.85 -4.28 -6.14
N ALA A 61 11.01 -4.10 -5.51
CA ALA A 61 11.45 -4.92 -4.37
C ALA A 61 10.50 -4.78 -3.17
N THR A 62 10.06 -3.55 -2.85
CA THR A 62 9.10 -3.27 -1.78
C THR A 62 7.72 -3.88 -2.09
N LEU A 63 7.26 -3.80 -3.35
CA LEU A 63 6.01 -4.45 -3.78
C LEU A 63 6.08 -5.97 -3.59
N LEU A 64 7.19 -6.61 -3.94
CA LEU A 64 7.39 -8.05 -3.70
C LEU A 64 7.35 -8.36 -2.20
N ALA A 65 7.96 -7.52 -1.36
CA ALA A 65 7.91 -7.66 0.09
C ALA A 65 6.49 -7.56 0.65
N ALA A 66 5.59 -6.79 0.04
CA ALA A 66 4.18 -6.71 0.44
C ALA A 66 3.35 -7.91 -0.05
N VAL A 67 3.58 -8.35 -1.30
CA VAL A 67 2.78 -9.40 -1.94
C VAL A 67 3.10 -10.78 -1.41
N LEU A 68 4.39 -11.11 -1.24
CA LEU A 68 4.81 -12.46 -0.87
C LEU A 68 4.22 -12.92 0.47
N PRO A 69 4.37 -12.19 1.59
CA PRO A 69 3.79 -12.65 2.85
C PRO A 69 2.26 -12.67 2.79
N ALA A 70 1.61 -11.73 2.10
CA ALA A 70 0.16 -11.77 1.89
C ALA A 70 -0.27 -13.05 1.16
N TYR A 71 0.43 -13.41 0.09
CA TYR A 71 0.18 -14.64 -0.67
C TYR A 71 0.33 -15.88 0.19
N PHE A 72 1.47 -16.01 0.90
CA PHE A 72 1.75 -17.20 1.71
C PHE A 72 0.76 -17.35 2.85
N ILE A 73 0.45 -16.27 3.56
CA ILE A 73 -0.50 -16.33 4.67
C ILE A 73 -1.91 -16.65 4.16
N LEU A 74 -2.39 -15.96 3.12
CA LEU A 74 -3.69 -16.25 2.54
C LEU A 74 -3.81 -17.70 2.07
N LYS A 75 -2.80 -18.21 1.37
CA LYS A 75 -2.85 -19.55 0.78
C LYS A 75 -2.73 -20.66 1.81
N TYR A 76 -1.77 -20.56 2.73
CA TYR A 76 -1.38 -21.68 3.61
C TYR A 76 -1.98 -21.60 5.02
N PHE A 77 -2.22 -20.39 5.54
CA PHE A 77 -2.81 -20.22 6.87
C PHE A 77 -4.31 -20.01 6.83
N ASP A 78 -4.78 -19.29 5.81
CA ASP A 78 -6.17 -18.88 5.71
C ASP A 78 -6.97 -19.71 4.72
N HIS A 79 -6.27 -20.47 3.87
CA HIS A 79 -6.85 -21.23 2.76
C HIS A 79 -7.77 -20.38 1.87
N ARG A 80 -7.29 -19.18 1.50
CA ARG A 80 -8.04 -18.18 0.73
C ARG A 80 -7.35 -17.78 -0.57
N PRO A 81 -8.12 -17.40 -1.59
CA PRO A 81 -7.57 -16.95 -2.86
C PRO A 81 -6.99 -15.54 -2.76
N LEU A 82 -6.03 -15.22 -3.64
CA LEU A 82 -5.46 -13.86 -3.75
C LEU A 82 -6.48 -12.79 -4.13
N SER A 83 -7.58 -13.17 -4.80
CA SER A 83 -8.69 -12.24 -5.10
C SER A 83 -9.25 -11.55 -3.85
N ASP A 84 -9.04 -12.13 -2.68
CA ASP A 84 -9.44 -11.57 -1.39
C ASP A 84 -8.67 -10.30 -0.99
N LEU A 85 -7.56 -9.99 -1.69
CA LEU A 85 -6.86 -8.71 -1.59
C LEU A 85 -7.60 -7.54 -2.27
N GLY A 86 -8.75 -7.80 -2.90
CA GLY A 86 -9.57 -6.75 -3.51
C GLY A 86 -9.01 -6.15 -4.80
N LEU A 87 -8.01 -6.76 -5.42
CA LEU A 87 -7.35 -6.28 -6.64
C LEU A 87 -8.14 -6.52 -7.93
N SER A 88 -9.37 -7.04 -7.83
CA SER A 88 -10.21 -7.28 -9.02
C SER A 88 -10.72 -5.98 -9.62
N ILE A 89 -10.34 -5.72 -10.87
CA ILE A 89 -10.80 -4.56 -11.66
C ILE A 89 -12.02 -4.87 -12.54
N LYS A 90 -12.42 -6.15 -12.60
CA LYS A 90 -13.54 -6.59 -13.45
C LYS A 90 -14.85 -5.91 -13.01
N GLY A 91 -15.50 -5.21 -13.92
CA GLY A 91 -16.77 -4.49 -13.68
C GLY A 91 -16.59 -3.15 -12.94
N ARG A 92 -15.38 -2.72 -12.60
CA ARG A 92 -15.11 -1.50 -11.83
C ARG A 92 -14.59 -0.31 -12.65
N GLY A 93 -14.77 -0.33 -13.97
CA GLY A 93 -14.29 0.75 -14.84
C GLY A 93 -14.83 2.12 -14.46
N ARG A 94 -16.09 2.22 -14.03
CA ARG A 94 -16.69 3.48 -13.56
C ARG A 94 -16.07 3.95 -12.24
N ASP A 95 -15.81 3.05 -11.30
CA ASP A 95 -15.20 3.38 -10.01
C ASP A 95 -13.78 3.92 -10.23
N ILE A 96 -13.02 3.30 -11.14
CA ILE A 96 -11.67 3.76 -11.53
C ILE A 96 -11.74 5.14 -12.16
N LEU A 97 -12.66 5.37 -13.08
CA LEU A 97 -12.83 6.69 -13.73
C LEU A 97 -13.18 7.77 -12.69
N TYR A 98 -14.13 7.51 -11.81
CA TYR A 98 -14.50 8.47 -10.76
C TYR A 98 -13.33 8.71 -9.79
N GLY A 99 -12.56 7.69 -9.45
CA GLY A 99 -11.35 7.83 -8.63
C GLY A 99 -10.31 8.71 -9.30
N LEU A 100 -10.06 8.52 -10.60
CA LEU A 100 -9.13 9.36 -11.38
C LEU A 100 -9.62 10.83 -11.46
N LEU A 101 -10.90 11.05 -11.73
CA LEU A 101 -11.46 12.40 -11.77
C LEU A 101 -11.37 13.07 -10.40
N ALA A 102 -11.71 12.37 -9.34
CA ALA A 102 -11.58 12.87 -7.97
C ALA A 102 -10.13 13.24 -7.63
N ALA A 103 -9.17 12.39 -8.01
CA ALA A 103 -7.74 12.67 -7.81
C ALA A 103 -7.31 13.95 -8.55
N VAL A 104 -7.66 14.08 -9.83
CA VAL A 104 -7.34 15.29 -10.62
C VAL A 104 -7.93 16.54 -9.97
N VAL A 105 -9.18 16.50 -9.51
CA VAL A 105 -9.83 17.63 -8.85
C VAL A 105 -9.15 17.98 -7.54
N LEU A 106 -8.89 16.98 -6.68
CA LEU A 106 -8.28 17.21 -5.37
C LEU A 106 -6.85 17.74 -5.48
N TYR A 107 -6.03 17.15 -6.35
CA TYR A 107 -4.67 17.64 -6.60
C TYR A 107 -4.67 19.02 -7.26
N GLY A 108 -5.58 19.26 -8.22
CA GLY A 108 -5.72 20.55 -8.87
C GLY A 108 -6.12 21.66 -7.90
N VAL A 109 -7.08 21.39 -7.01
CA VAL A 109 -7.49 22.32 -5.95
C VAL A 109 -6.35 22.57 -4.96
N GLY A 110 -5.69 21.49 -4.46
CA GLY A 110 -4.56 21.62 -3.53
C GLY A 110 -3.41 22.43 -4.12
N PHE A 111 -3.02 22.13 -5.36
CA PHE A 111 -1.97 22.87 -6.09
C PHE A 111 -2.38 24.34 -6.30
N GLY A 112 -3.63 24.58 -6.71
CA GLY A 112 -4.16 25.94 -6.90
C GLY A 112 -4.14 26.76 -5.60
N LEU A 113 -4.52 26.16 -4.47
CA LEU A 113 -4.46 26.82 -3.16
C LEU A 113 -3.01 27.12 -2.75
N SER A 114 -2.06 26.21 -2.98
CA SER A 114 -0.65 26.44 -2.69
C SER A 114 -0.02 27.54 -3.55
N LEU A 115 -0.47 27.69 -4.79
CA LEU A 115 -0.11 28.83 -5.65
C LEU A 115 -0.68 30.15 -5.12
N LEU A 116 -1.93 30.15 -4.72
CA LEU A 116 -2.62 31.35 -4.21
C LEU A 116 -2.05 31.80 -2.86
N SER A 117 -1.66 30.86 -1.98
CA SER A 117 -1.01 31.17 -0.70
C SER A 117 0.45 31.63 -0.86
N GLY A 118 1.04 31.46 -2.05
CA GLY A 118 2.44 31.80 -2.31
C GLY A 118 3.45 30.79 -1.77
N GLU A 119 3.00 29.66 -1.24
CA GLU A 119 3.87 28.55 -0.78
C GLU A 119 4.60 27.89 -1.96
N VAL A 120 3.94 27.81 -3.11
CA VAL A 120 4.51 27.26 -4.35
C VAL A 120 4.63 28.37 -5.38
N LYS A 121 5.80 28.44 -6.05
CA LYS A 121 6.04 29.34 -7.18
C LYS A 121 6.46 28.53 -8.38
N VAL A 122 5.76 28.67 -9.50
CA VAL A 122 6.14 28.05 -10.77
C VAL A 122 7.26 28.87 -11.39
N THR A 123 8.49 28.35 -11.37
CA THR A 123 9.68 28.99 -11.95
C THR A 123 9.96 28.54 -13.39
N GLY A 124 9.33 27.47 -13.82
CA GLY A 124 9.46 26.95 -15.18
C GLY A 124 8.72 25.62 -15.32
N VAL A 125 8.44 25.22 -16.55
CA VAL A 125 7.84 23.92 -16.87
C VAL A 125 8.77 23.19 -17.82
N GLN A 126 9.28 22.05 -17.38
CA GLN A 126 10.06 21.14 -18.22
C GLN A 126 9.29 19.82 -18.31
N LEU A 127 8.80 19.49 -19.50
CA LEU A 127 8.04 18.29 -19.76
C LEU A 127 8.93 17.30 -20.55
N SER A 128 9.25 16.19 -19.92
CA SER A 128 9.81 15.00 -20.55
C SER A 128 8.76 13.89 -20.51
N VAL A 129 8.34 13.42 -21.67
CA VAL A 129 7.36 12.32 -21.76
C VAL A 129 7.92 11.04 -21.13
N VAL A 130 9.21 10.81 -21.27
CA VAL A 130 9.89 9.63 -20.68
C VAL A 130 9.87 9.71 -19.15
N ASP A 131 10.22 10.86 -18.57
CA ASP A 131 10.22 11.04 -17.12
C ASP A 131 8.81 11.01 -16.55
N LEU A 132 7.84 11.59 -17.27
CA LEU A 132 6.43 11.55 -16.86
C LEU A 132 5.89 10.12 -16.85
N ALA A 133 6.11 9.36 -17.92
CA ALA A 133 5.68 7.97 -18.02
C ALA A 133 6.39 7.07 -16.99
N GLY A 134 7.68 7.27 -16.80
CA GLY A 134 8.47 6.54 -15.81
C GLY A 134 8.03 6.83 -14.37
N SER A 135 7.82 8.11 -14.04
CA SER A 135 7.29 8.54 -12.74
C SER A 135 5.90 7.95 -12.50
N PHE A 136 5.02 7.98 -13.50
CA PHE A 136 3.69 7.36 -13.39
C PHE A 136 3.79 5.86 -13.12
N GLY A 137 4.71 5.14 -13.79
CA GLY A 137 4.98 3.73 -13.51
C GLY A 137 5.44 3.48 -12.07
N VAL A 138 6.35 4.30 -11.56
CA VAL A 138 6.82 4.22 -10.17
C VAL A 138 5.67 4.48 -9.18
N PHE A 139 4.84 5.50 -9.42
CA PHE A 139 3.69 5.78 -8.56
C PHE A 139 2.66 4.64 -8.57
N ILE A 140 2.48 3.92 -9.68
CA ILE A 140 1.67 2.70 -9.71
C ILE A 140 2.25 1.63 -8.78
N LEU A 141 3.57 1.41 -8.78
CA LEU A 141 4.21 0.44 -7.88
C LEU A 141 4.02 0.82 -6.40
N VAL A 142 4.18 2.10 -6.06
CA VAL A 142 3.92 2.64 -4.71
C VAL A 142 2.47 2.39 -4.32
N ALA A 143 1.52 2.83 -5.15
CA ALA A 143 0.10 2.70 -4.89
C ALA A 143 -0.33 1.23 -4.71
N LEU A 144 0.17 0.32 -5.56
CA LEU A 144 -0.10 -1.12 -5.43
C LEU A 144 0.45 -1.68 -4.11
N THR A 145 1.65 -1.28 -3.71
CA THR A 145 2.25 -1.71 -2.43
C THR A 145 1.36 -1.30 -1.26
N GLU A 146 0.97 -0.03 -1.21
CA GLU A 146 0.14 0.54 -0.15
C GLU A 146 -1.27 -0.07 -0.13
N GLU A 147 -1.91 -0.20 -1.30
CA GLU A 147 -3.24 -0.79 -1.41
C GLU A 147 -3.25 -2.26 -1.01
N ILE A 148 -2.28 -3.05 -1.46
CA ILE A 148 -2.18 -4.48 -1.10
C ILE A 148 -1.99 -4.63 0.39
N MET A 149 -1.08 -3.86 0.98
CA MET A 149 -0.75 -3.97 2.39
C MET A 149 -1.89 -3.48 3.28
N VAL A 150 -2.33 -2.24 3.10
CA VAL A 150 -3.25 -1.60 4.04
C VAL A 150 -4.71 -1.97 3.76
N ARG A 151 -5.15 -1.83 2.52
CA ARG A 151 -6.56 -2.05 2.17
C ARG A 151 -6.84 -3.49 1.80
N GLY A 152 -5.95 -4.13 1.05
CA GLY A 152 -6.09 -5.53 0.66
C GLY A 152 -5.95 -6.46 1.85
N TYR A 153 -4.80 -6.44 2.51
CA TYR A 153 -4.51 -7.40 3.56
C TYR A 153 -5.04 -6.94 4.94
N ILE A 154 -4.58 -5.80 5.47
CA ILE A 154 -4.90 -5.38 6.85
C ILE A 154 -6.40 -5.11 7.00
N LEU A 155 -6.97 -4.20 6.21
CA LEU A 155 -8.39 -3.88 6.27
C LEU A 155 -9.26 -5.08 5.92
N GLY A 156 -8.89 -5.84 4.87
CA GLY A 156 -9.59 -7.05 4.47
C GLY A 156 -9.66 -8.10 5.60
N ARG A 157 -8.64 -8.17 6.46
CA ARG A 157 -8.62 -9.04 7.63
C ARG A 157 -9.49 -8.50 8.77
N LEU A 158 -9.36 -7.20 9.07
CA LEU A 158 -10.15 -6.55 10.12
C LEU A 158 -11.66 -6.65 9.85
N LEU A 159 -12.08 -6.44 8.60
CA LEU A 159 -13.49 -6.55 8.19
C LEU A 159 -14.09 -7.97 8.36
N ARG A 160 -13.25 -8.99 8.52
CA ARG A 160 -13.68 -10.37 8.78
C ARG A 160 -13.77 -10.72 10.26
N THR A 161 -13.36 -9.80 11.12
CA THR A 161 -13.58 -9.90 12.57
C THR A 161 -14.99 -9.42 12.91
N ARG A 162 -15.31 -9.36 14.19
CA ARG A 162 -16.56 -8.76 14.70
C ARG A 162 -16.46 -7.26 14.92
N LEU A 163 -15.32 -6.66 14.60
CA LEU A 163 -15.16 -5.22 14.69
C LEU A 163 -16.18 -4.51 13.80
N ASN A 164 -16.71 -3.43 14.29
CA ASN A 164 -17.53 -2.56 13.48
C ASN A 164 -16.72 -2.12 12.26
N LYS A 165 -17.36 -2.12 11.07
CA LYS A 165 -16.72 -1.73 9.81
C LYS A 165 -16.06 -0.35 9.85
N PHE A 166 -16.66 0.60 10.56
CA PHE A 166 -16.09 1.95 10.72
C PHE A 166 -14.84 1.93 11.61
N LEU A 167 -14.84 1.11 12.66
CA LEU A 167 -13.65 0.92 13.50
C LEU A 167 -12.53 0.24 12.72
N SER A 168 -12.84 -0.79 11.93
CA SER A 168 -11.87 -1.46 11.05
C SER A 168 -11.25 -0.47 10.05
N LEU A 169 -12.08 0.38 9.45
CA LEU A 169 -11.62 1.44 8.54
C LEU A 169 -10.75 2.46 9.30
N GLY A 170 -11.18 2.92 10.48
CA GLY A 170 -10.40 3.85 11.31
C GLY A 170 -9.04 3.31 11.68
N ILE A 171 -8.94 2.05 12.13
CA ILE A 171 -7.67 1.39 12.45
C ILE A 171 -6.78 1.35 11.20
N SER A 172 -7.31 0.91 10.07
CA SER A 172 -6.57 0.85 8.81
C SER A 172 -6.06 2.23 8.36
N SER A 173 -6.87 3.27 8.50
CA SER A 173 -6.50 4.65 8.16
C SER A 173 -5.42 5.21 9.08
N VAL A 174 -5.49 4.93 10.39
CA VAL A 174 -4.46 5.31 11.35
C VAL A 174 -3.13 4.63 11.03
N LEU A 175 -3.16 3.31 10.74
CA LEU A 175 -1.96 2.59 10.34
C LEU A 175 -1.36 3.17 9.05
N PHE A 176 -2.19 3.49 8.07
CA PHE A 176 -1.74 4.14 6.84
C PHE A 176 -1.08 5.49 7.11
N SER A 177 -1.68 6.32 7.95
CA SER A 177 -1.11 7.62 8.33
C SER A 177 0.22 7.47 9.08
N LEU A 178 0.31 6.50 10.00
CA LEU A 178 1.54 6.25 10.75
C LEU A 178 2.70 5.82 9.84
N MET A 179 2.41 5.08 8.77
CA MET A 179 3.45 4.71 7.78
C MET A 179 4.01 5.92 7.04
N HIS A 180 3.22 6.99 6.91
CA HIS A 180 3.64 8.24 6.24
C HIS A 180 4.20 9.28 7.20
N PHE A 181 4.21 9.00 8.52
CA PHE A 181 4.65 9.98 9.51
C PHE A 181 6.14 10.30 9.44
N PHE A 182 6.94 9.39 8.87
CA PHE A 182 8.40 9.53 8.75
C PHE A 182 8.87 9.81 7.31
N ASN A 183 7.95 10.10 6.39
CA ASN A 183 8.25 10.46 5.00
C ASN A 183 8.39 11.97 4.82
#